data_5b251cd6da559e39fcb3e9109de9bb72
#
_entry.id   5b251cd6da559e39fcb3e9109de9bb72
#
_cell.length_a   1.000
_cell.length_b   1.000
_cell.length_c   1.000
_cell.angle_alpha   90.00
_cell.angle_beta   90.00
_cell.angle_gamma   90.00
#
_symmetry.space_group_name_H-M   'P 1'
#
loop_
_entity.id
_entity.type
_entity.pdbx_description
1 polymer ?
#
loop_
_entity_poly.entity_id
_entity_poly.type
_entity_poly.pdbx_seq_one_letter_code
_entity_poly.pdbx_strand_id
1 'polypeptide(L)'
;MIWGGSPARIIKAVEDGKICILASEEIVGEINRTLAYPRLRQVYQSAGVCREELIETILRIGKLIEVTKRVKVVQEDPADNKFIECALAGEAGYLVSGDKHLLKIGCYNKTQILPVSEFLKILETKKSPA
;
A
#
# COMPACT_ATOMS: atom_id res chain seq x y z
N MET A 1 5.55 8.89 -16.82
CA MET A 1 4.50 9.14 -15.82
C MET A 1 4.82 8.39 -14.54
N ILE A 2 4.64 9.04 -13.41
CA ILE A 2 4.99 8.47 -12.10
C ILE A 2 4.21 7.18 -11.78
N TRP A 3 3.03 7.03 -12.35
CA TRP A 3 2.19 5.86 -12.15
C TRP A 3 2.34 4.77 -13.22
N GLY A 4 3.38 4.86 -14.04
CA GLY A 4 3.62 3.83 -15.05
C GLY A 4 4.06 2.52 -14.43
N GLY A 5 3.94 1.42 -15.18
CA GLY A 5 4.35 0.10 -14.72
C GLY A 5 3.46 -0.48 -13.63
N SER A 6 4.08 -1.03 -12.58
CA SER A 6 3.36 -1.72 -11.50
C SER A 6 2.35 -0.86 -10.76
N PRO A 7 2.67 0.39 -10.37
CA PRO A 7 1.67 1.23 -9.71
C PRO A 7 0.42 1.48 -10.56
N ALA A 8 0.60 1.69 -11.88
CA ALA A 8 -0.55 1.90 -12.77
C ALA A 8 -1.45 0.68 -12.83
N ARG A 9 -0.87 -0.51 -12.82
CA ARG A 9 -1.63 -1.77 -12.86
C ARG A 9 -2.45 -1.95 -11.58
N ILE A 10 -1.88 -1.57 -10.44
CA ILE A 10 -2.57 -1.64 -9.15
C ILE A 10 -3.77 -0.67 -9.14
N ILE A 11 -3.55 0.58 -9.57
CA ILE A 11 -4.60 1.58 -9.60
C ILE A 11 -5.74 1.15 -10.53
N LYS A 12 -5.38 0.61 -11.70
CA LYS A 12 -6.38 0.10 -12.62
C LYS A 12 -7.20 -1.02 -12.02
N ALA A 13 -6.57 -1.92 -11.27
CA ALA A 13 -7.28 -3.01 -10.61
C ALA A 13 -8.27 -2.50 -9.57
N VAL A 14 -7.93 -1.42 -8.86
CA VAL A 14 -8.86 -0.78 -7.92
C VAL A 14 -10.05 -0.20 -8.67
N GLU A 15 -9.79 0.52 -9.75
CA GLU A 15 -10.83 1.15 -10.56
C GLU A 15 -11.75 0.10 -11.17
N ASP A 16 -11.22 -1.05 -11.54
CA ASP A 16 -11.99 -2.15 -12.12
C ASP A 16 -12.72 -2.98 -11.06
N GLY A 17 -12.59 -2.63 -9.80
CA GLY A 17 -13.26 -3.34 -8.71
C GLY A 17 -12.66 -4.68 -8.34
N LYS A 18 -11.45 -4.97 -8.81
CA LYS A 18 -10.79 -6.25 -8.54
C LYS A 18 -10.15 -6.33 -7.16
N ILE A 19 -9.70 -5.19 -6.64
CA ILE A 19 -9.08 -5.09 -5.33
C ILE A 19 -9.55 -3.83 -4.63
N CYS A 20 -9.36 -3.81 -3.32
CA CYS A 20 -9.63 -2.64 -2.50
C CYS A 20 -8.36 -2.33 -1.72
N ILE A 21 -7.88 -1.09 -1.80
CA ILE A 21 -6.71 -0.66 -1.05
C ILE A 21 -7.15 -0.15 0.31
N LEU A 22 -6.47 -0.61 1.35
CA LEU A 22 -6.73 -0.18 2.72
C LEU A 22 -5.61 0.72 3.21
N ALA A 23 -5.95 1.74 3.96
CA ALA A 23 -4.97 2.62 4.58
C ALA A 23 -5.51 3.10 5.93
N SER A 24 -4.59 3.40 6.85
CA SER A 24 -4.94 4.03 8.12
C SER A 24 -4.46 5.47 8.10
N GLU A 25 -4.88 6.26 9.09
CA GLU A 25 -4.40 7.63 9.21
C GLU A 25 -2.89 7.69 9.36
N GLU A 26 -2.30 6.75 10.11
CA GLU A 26 -0.86 6.70 10.28
C GLU A 26 -0.14 6.45 8.97
N ILE A 27 -0.68 5.55 8.14
CA ILE A 27 -0.11 5.25 6.83
C ILE A 27 -0.20 6.46 5.90
N VAL A 28 -1.37 7.09 5.86
CA VAL A 28 -1.55 8.30 5.03
C VAL A 28 -0.60 9.40 5.48
N GLY A 29 -0.45 9.57 6.79
CA GLY A 29 0.49 10.55 7.34
C GLY A 29 1.94 10.27 6.96
N GLU A 30 2.35 9.00 6.95
CA GLU A 30 3.69 8.62 6.54
C GLU A 30 3.91 8.88 5.05
N ILE A 31 2.92 8.55 4.22
CA ILE A 31 3.01 8.83 2.79
C ILE A 31 3.15 10.33 2.55
N ASN A 32 2.38 11.13 3.26
CA ASN A 32 2.45 12.58 3.15
C ASN A 32 3.85 13.11 3.50
N ARG A 33 4.44 12.60 4.58
CA ARG A 33 5.80 12.98 4.98
C ARG A 33 6.83 12.54 3.96
N THR A 34 6.69 11.33 3.45
CA THR A 34 7.61 10.77 2.45
C THR A 34 7.58 11.58 1.15
N LEU A 35 6.42 12.02 0.74
CA LEU A 35 6.27 12.82 -0.48
C LEU A 35 6.92 14.21 -0.35
N ALA A 36 7.21 14.65 0.87
CA ALA A 36 7.91 15.91 1.08
C ALA A 36 9.42 15.79 0.87
N TYR A 37 9.97 14.59 0.79
CA TYR A 37 11.41 14.40 0.58
C TYR A 37 11.82 14.93 -0.80
N PRO A 38 12.92 15.72 -0.90
CA PRO A 38 13.32 16.33 -2.17
C PRO A 38 13.48 15.34 -3.31
N ARG A 39 13.99 14.15 -3.02
CA ARG A 39 14.21 13.10 -4.00
C ARG A 39 12.93 12.68 -4.71
N LEU A 40 11.87 12.45 -3.93
CA LEU A 40 10.58 12.08 -4.48
C LEU A 40 9.87 13.28 -5.11
N ARG A 41 10.04 14.46 -4.51
CA ARG A 41 9.46 15.69 -5.06
C ARG A 41 9.89 15.89 -6.50
N GLN A 42 11.16 15.68 -6.80
CA GLN A 42 11.67 15.82 -8.17
C GLN A 42 10.96 14.87 -9.12
N VAL A 43 10.68 13.65 -8.67
CA VAL A 43 10.04 12.64 -9.52
C VAL A 43 8.63 13.07 -9.91
N TYR A 44 7.77 13.40 -8.95
CA TYR A 44 6.39 13.72 -9.31
C TYR A 44 6.25 15.11 -9.93
N GLN A 45 7.09 16.08 -9.56
CA GLN A 45 7.09 17.39 -10.20
C GLN A 45 7.52 17.30 -11.65
N SER A 46 8.49 16.45 -11.97
CA SER A 46 8.91 16.22 -13.34
C SER A 46 7.80 15.63 -14.18
N ALA A 47 6.90 14.88 -13.56
CA ALA A 47 5.75 14.30 -14.23
C ALA A 47 4.56 15.26 -14.31
N GLY A 48 4.72 16.49 -13.81
CA GLY A 48 3.64 17.49 -13.83
C GLY A 48 2.57 17.25 -12.78
N VAL A 49 2.88 16.50 -11.75
CA VAL A 49 1.95 16.14 -10.67
C VAL A 49 2.35 16.86 -9.40
N CYS A 50 1.39 17.35 -8.63
CA CYS A 50 1.68 17.94 -7.34
C CYS A 50 1.36 16.97 -6.20
N ARG A 51 1.93 17.26 -5.02
CA ARG A 51 1.78 16.43 -3.84
C ARG A 51 0.31 16.25 -3.45
N GLU A 52 -0.45 17.33 -3.53
CA GLU A 52 -1.87 17.32 -3.17
C GLU A 52 -2.67 16.37 -4.05
N GLU A 53 -2.34 16.33 -5.33
CA GLU A 53 -3.01 15.41 -6.27
C GLU A 53 -2.72 13.94 -5.91
N LEU A 54 -1.50 13.65 -5.48
CA LEU A 54 -1.13 12.29 -5.09
C LEU A 54 -1.89 11.84 -3.86
N ILE A 55 -1.95 12.70 -2.84
CA ILE A 55 -2.69 12.40 -1.62
C ILE A 55 -4.18 12.25 -1.91
N GLU A 56 -4.71 13.14 -2.73
CA GLU A 56 -6.11 13.09 -3.11
C GLU A 56 -6.46 11.78 -3.82
N THR A 57 -5.57 11.33 -4.71
CA THR A 57 -5.75 10.04 -5.39
C THR A 57 -5.80 8.89 -4.40
N ILE A 58 -4.87 8.87 -3.43
CA ILE A 58 -4.82 7.81 -2.43
C ILE A 58 -6.11 7.80 -1.60
N LEU A 59 -6.60 8.96 -1.20
CA LEU A 59 -7.82 9.05 -0.41
C LEU A 59 -9.05 8.64 -1.22
N ARG A 60 -9.02 8.87 -2.51
CA ARG A 60 -10.13 8.52 -3.40
C ARG A 60 -10.20 7.02 -3.67
N ILE A 61 -9.05 6.39 -3.94
CA ILE A 61 -9.02 4.97 -4.31
C ILE A 61 -8.90 4.04 -3.12
N GLY A 62 -8.47 4.56 -1.97
CA GLY A 62 -8.27 3.76 -0.76
C GLY A 62 -9.48 3.82 0.16
N LYS A 63 -9.57 2.82 1.01
CA LYS A 63 -10.56 2.79 2.08
C LYS A 63 -9.84 3.06 3.40
N LEU A 64 -10.27 4.09 4.11
CA LEU A 64 -9.66 4.45 5.38
C LEU A 64 -10.13 3.50 6.48
N ILE A 65 -9.18 2.87 7.15
CA ILE A 65 -9.44 1.88 8.18
C ILE A 65 -9.08 2.47 9.55
N GLU A 66 -9.96 2.32 10.51
CA GLU A 66 -9.70 2.71 11.88
C GLU A 66 -8.94 1.59 12.58
N VAL A 67 -7.74 1.90 13.09
CA VAL A 67 -6.90 0.94 13.79
C VAL A 67 -7.22 1.00 15.29
N THR A 68 -7.66 -0.11 15.84
CA THR A 68 -8.04 -0.20 17.26
C THR A 68 -7.07 -1.04 18.09
N LYS A 69 -6.26 -1.87 17.44
CA LYS A 69 -5.30 -2.73 18.12
C LYS A 69 -3.88 -2.44 17.68
N ARG A 70 -2.95 -2.40 18.62
CA ARG A 70 -1.54 -2.22 18.33
C ARG A 70 -0.83 -3.57 18.38
N VAL A 71 0.21 -3.74 17.56
CA VAL A 71 0.99 -4.96 17.52
C VAL A 71 2.48 -4.64 17.62
N LYS A 72 3.28 -5.63 18.03
CA LYS A 72 4.73 -5.50 18.15
C LYS A 72 5.39 -6.68 17.42
N VAL A 73 5.11 -6.79 16.14
CA VAL A 73 5.58 -7.91 15.32
C VAL A 73 6.91 -7.60 14.65
N VAL A 74 7.05 -6.38 14.13
CA VAL A 74 8.29 -5.95 13.46
C VAL A 74 9.21 -5.34 14.50
N GLN A 75 10.18 -6.12 14.98
CA GLN A 75 11.06 -5.69 16.06
C GLN A 75 12.21 -4.81 15.57
N GLU A 76 12.72 -5.09 14.37
CA GLU A 76 13.82 -4.34 13.78
C GLU A 76 13.42 -2.93 13.37
N ASP A 77 12.16 -2.74 13.01
CA ASP A 77 11.64 -1.42 12.64
C ASP A 77 10.21 -1.29 13.17
N PRO A 78 10.05 -0.85 14.43
CA PRO A 78 8.72 -0.75 15.03
C PRO A 78 7.76 0.15 14.27
N ALA A 79 8.27 1.11 13.49
CA ALA A 79 7.43 2.00 12.70
C ALA A 79 6.62 1.23 11.65
N ASP A 80 7.10 0.06 11.21
CA ASP A 80 6.40 -0.75 10.22
C ASP A 80 5.21 -1.51 10.77
N ASN A 81 5.05 -1.56 12.10
CA ASN A 81 3.91 -2.24 12.70
C ASN A 81 2.58 -1.61 12.27
N LYS A 82 2.58 -0.34 11.87
CA LYS A 82 1.36 0.34 11.42
C LYS A 82 0.73 -0.37 10.21
N PHE A 83 1.55 -0.96 9.35
CA PHE A 83 1.05 -1.68 8.18
C PHE A 83 0.34 -2.97 8.58
N ILE A 84 0.91 -3.69 9.53
CA ILE A 84 0.29 -4.92 10.05
C ILE A 84 -0.98 -4.58 10.83
N GLU A 85 -0.95 -3.51 11.61
CA GLU A 85 -2.12 -3.06 12.36
C GLU A 85 -3.28 -2.72 11.42
N CYS A 86 -2.99 -2.04 10.32
CA CYS A 86 -4.00 -1.71 9.32
C CYS A 86 -4.55 -2.97 8.66
N ALA A 87 -3.68 -3.90 8.31
CA ALA A 87 -4.09 -5.15 7.68
C ALA A 87 -5.01 -5.97 8.59
N LEU A 88 -4.70 -6.01 9.89
CA LEU A 88 -5.54 -6.70 10.86
C LEU A 88 -6.90 -6.02 11.00
N ALA A 89 -6.90 -4.70 11.17
CA ALA A 89 -8.13 -3.94 11.37
C ALA A 89 -9.06 -4.04 10.17
N GLY A 90 -8.49 -4.06 8.96
CA GLY A 90 -9.27 -4.13 7.72
C GLY A 90 -9.45 -5.55 7.20
N GLU A 91 -8.93 -6.55 7.91
CA GLU A 91 -8.98 -7.95 7.46
C GLU A 91 -8.43 -8.12 6.05
N ALA A 92 -7.29 -7.49 5.77
CA ALA A 92 -6.66 -7.55 4.47
C ALA A 92 -6.15 -8.95 4.15
N GLY A 93 -6.31 -9.38 2.90
CA GLY A 93 -5.74 -10.64 2.46
C GLY A 93 -4.26 -10.54 2.14
N TYR A 94 -3.81 -9.35 1.76
CA TYR A 94 -2.44 -9.14 1.32
C TYR A 94 -1.86 -7.82 1.86
N LEU A 95 -0.59 -7.87 2.23
CA LEU A 95 0.21 -6.69 2.54
C LEU A 95 1.37 -6.69 1.55
N VAL A 96 1.36 -5.74 0.63
CA VAL A 96 2.36 -5.65 -0.42
C VAL A 96 3.48 -4.72 0.02
N SER A 97 4.71 -5.20 0.03
CA SER A 97 5.84 -4.42 0.52
C SER A 97 7.13 -4.83 -0.16
N GLY A 98 8.07 -3.88 -0.27
CA GLY A 98 9.44 -4.17 -0.66
C GLY A 98 10.39 -4.25 0.53
N ASP A 99 9.87 -4.02 1.73
CA ASP A 99 10.68 -4.00 2.95
C ASP A 99 11.02 -5.41 3.41
N LYS A 100 12.31 -5.70 3.55
CA LYS A 100 12.76 -7.02 3.93
C LYS A 100 12.29 -7.46 5.32
N HIS A 101 12.08 -6.52 6.24
CA HIS A 101 11.62 -6.85 7.58
C HIS A 101 10.18 -7.36 7.58
N LEU A 102 9.35 -6.77 6.74
CA LEU A 102 7.97 -7.22 6.56
C LEU A 102 7.92 -8.53 5.76
N LEU A 103 8.69 -8.62 4.68
CA LEU A 103 8.72 -9.82 3.85
C LEU A 103 9.21 -11.04 4.62
N LYS A 104 10.10 -10.84 5.58
CA LYS A 104 10.62 -11.91 6.43
C LYS A 104 9.52 -12.56 7.27
N ILE A 105 8.49 -11.79 7.65
CA ILE A 105 7.38 -12.32 8.42
C ILE A 105 6.54 -13.29 7.55
N GLY A 106 6.37 -12.96 6.28
CA GLY A 106 5.69 -13.81 5.30
C GLY A 106 4.19 -13.87 5.44
N CYS A 107 3.68 -14.07 6.64
CA CYS A 107 2.25 -14.17 6.87
C CYS A 107 1.96 -13.81 8.33
N TYR A 108 0.92 -13.03 8.55
CA TYR A 108 0.47 -12.70 9.89
C TYR A 108 -1.06 -12.82 9.92
N ASN A 109 -1.55 -13.72 10.79
CA ASN A 109 -2.97 -14.10 10.78
C ASN A 109 -3.37 -14.55 9.37
N LYS A 110 -4.34 -13.90 8.75
CA LYS A 110 -4.81 -14.26 7.42
C LYS A 110 -4.20 -13.39 6.32
N THR A 111 -3.27 -12.50 6.68
CA THR A 111 -2.65 -11.58 5.74
C THR A 111 -1.33 -12.15 5.24
N GLN A 112 -1.22 -12.36 3.93
CA GLN A 112 0.05 -12.72 3.30
C GLN A 112 0.85 -11.48 3.00
N ILE A 113 2.14 -11.51 3.32
CA ILE A 113 3.06 -10.39 3.07
C ILE A 113 3.96 -10.78 1.90
N LEU A 114 3.90 -10.02 0.82
CA LEU A 114 4.60 -10.38 -0.40
C LEU A 114 4.99 -9.15 -1.22
N PRO A 115 5.98 -9.27 -2.11
CA PRO A 115 6.37 -8.16 -2.95
C PRO A 115 5.36 -7.92 -4.08
N VAL A 116 5.43 -6.72 -4.67
CA VAL A 116 4.48 -6.33 -5.71
C VAL A 116 4.50 -7.27 -6.90
N SER A 117 5.67 -7.80 -7.26
CA SER A 117 5.79 -8.71 -8.40
C SER A 117 4.94 -9.97 -8.20
N GLU A 118 4.93 -10.51 -7.00
CA GLU A 118 4.11 -11.68 -6.68
C GLU A 118 2.64 -11.33 -6.60
N PHE A 119 2.32 -10.16 -6.06
CA PHE A 119 0.94 -9.72 -6.00
C PHE A 119 0.35 -9.53 -7.40
N LEU A 120 1.13 -8.99 -8.33
CA LEU A 120 0.67 -8.82 -9.71
C LEU A 120 0.38 -10.16 -10.38
N LYS A 121 1.16 -11.20 -10.08
CA LYS A 121 0.89 -12.54 -10.58
C LYS A 121 -0.43 -13.07 -10.07
N ILE A 122 -0.72 -12.80 -8.79
CA ILE A 122 -2.00 -13.20 -8.21
C ILE A 122 -3.16 -12.46 -8.89
N LEU A 123 -2.99 -11.17 -9.17
CA LEU A 123 -4.01 -10.40 -9.88
C LEU A 123 -4.29 -10.98 -11.26
N GLU A 124 -3.25 -11.41 -11.97
CA GLU A 124 -3.40 -12.02 -13.29
C GLU A 124 -4.17 -13.34 -13.24
N THR A 125 -3.93 -14.14 -12.22
CA THR A 125 -4.65 -15.42 -12.07
C THR A 125 -6.08 -15.24 -11.61
N LYS A 126 -6.39 -14.14 -10.95
CA LYS A 126 -7.75 -13.79 -10.52
C LYS A 126 -8.47 -13.00 -11.61
N LYS A 127 -8.29 -13.41 -12.84
CA LYS A 127 -9.06 -12.81 -13.93
C LYS A 127 -10.52 -13.00 -13.64
N SER A 128 -11.25 -11.96 -13.91
CA SER A 128 -12.65 -11.82 -13.62
C SER A 128 -13.36 -13.15 -13.47
N PRO A 129 -14.04 -13.29 -12.33
CA PRO A 129 -14.88 -14.46 -12.15
C PRO A 129 -15.82 -14.52 -13.34
N ALA A 130 -15.84 -15.64 -13.90
CA ALA A 130 -16.78 -15.90 -14.98
C ALA A 130 -18.18 -15.57 -14.50
#